data_295441d53240e31fca10b3d46d1d9ef3
#
_entry.id   295441d53240e31fca10b3d46d1d9ef3
#
_cell.length_a   1.000
_cell.length_b   1.000
_cell.length_c   1.000
_cell.angle_alpha   90.00
_cell.angle_beta   90.00
_cell.angle_gamma   90.00
#
_symmetry.space_group_name_H-M   'P 1'
#
loop_
_entity.id
_entity.type
_entity.pdbx_description
1 polymer ?
#
loop_
_entity_poly.entity_id
_entity_poly.type
_entity_poly.pdbx_seq_one_letter_code
_entity_poly.pdbx_strand_id
1 'polypeptide(L)'
;FKGRVNVGLFVTMNAKKDMYDKLYAADFAAYADEFRFLNGEVRLYPVSDTLQVTDYTKFAMKGFSEAEKKKANAERFPADLQNAYQLGASLSRHAAP
;
A
#
# COMPACT_ATOMS: atom_id res chain seq x y z
N PHE A 1 19.15 17.36 7.74
CA PHE A 1 19.12 17.10 6.30
C PHE A 1 18.72 18.38 5.55
N LYS A 2 19.52 18.78 4.61
CA LYS A 2 19.32 20.05 3.89
C LYS A 2 18.62 19.92 2.54
N GLY A 3 18.48 18.74 2.04
CA GLY A 3 17.82 18.50 0.75
C GLY A 3 16.32 18.45 0.86
N ARG A 4 15.70 18.01 -0.22
CA ARG A 4 14.28 17.72 -0.27
C ARG A 4 14.04 16.46 -1.08
N VAL A 5 13.42 15.45 -0.46
CA VAL A 5 13.06 14.20 -1.13
C VAL A 5 11.60 13.91 -0.86
N ASN A 6 10.83 13.68 -1.91
CA ASN A 6 9.46 13.21 -1.79
C ASN A 6 9.47 11.70 -1.64
N VAL A 7 8.59 11.17 -0.79
CA VAL A 7 8.54 9.74 -0.48
C VAL A 7 7.13 9.20 -0.68
N GLY A 8 7.01 8.13 -1.45
CA GLY A 8 5.80 7.34 -1.51
C GLY A 8 6.04 6.00 -0.82
N LEU A 9 5.26 5.70 0.20
CA LEU A 9 5.34 4.43 0.92
C LEU A 9 4.17 3.56 0.50
N PHE A 10 4.46 2.48 -0.23
CA PHE A 10 3.44 1.55 -0.71
C PHE A 10 3.53 0.27 0.10
N VAL A 11 2.41 -0.15 0.65
CA VAL A 11 2.34 -1.33 1.50
C VAL A 11 1.29 -2.27 0.96
N THR A 12 1.68 -3.49 0.62
CA THR A 12 0.74 -4.54 0.24
C THR A 12 0.49 -5.45 1.43
N MET A 13 -0.70 -5.98 1.55
CA MET A 13 -1.06 -6.80 2.70
C MET A 13 -2.15 -7.80 2.39
N ASN A 14 -2.13 -8.91 3.11
CA ASN A 14 -3.16 -9.93 3.06
C ASN A 14 -4.47 -9.47 3.73
N ALA A 15 -4.38 -8.59 4.71
CA ALA A 15 -5.53 -8.09 5.47
C ALA A 15 -6.49 -7.31 4.58
N LYS A 16 -7.78 -7.40 4.88
CA LYS A 16 -8.81 -6.59 4.24
C LYS A 16 -8.73 -5.16 4.76
N LYS A 17 -9.32 -4.23 4.01
CA LYS A 17 -9.26 -2.80 4.33
C LYS A 17 -9.76 -2.47 5.73
N ASP A 18 -10.86 -3.09 6.17
CA ASP A 18 -11.41 -2.84 7.50
C ASP A 18 -10.47 -3.30 8.61
N MET A 19 -9.79 -4.42 8.42
CA MET A 19 -8.78 -4.89 9.36
C MET A 19 -7.57 -3.96 9.39
N TYR A 20 -7.12 -3.50 8.22
CA TYR A 20 -6.07 -2.51 8.14
C TYR A 20 -6.42 -1.26 8.93
N ASP A 21 -7.63 -0.71 8.70
CA ASP A 21 -8.07 0.52 9.35
C ASP A 21 -8.11 0.39 10.87
N LYS A 22 -8.50 -0.78 11.38
CA LYS A 22 -8.61 -1.02 12.83
C LYS A 22 -7.29 -1.33 13.52
N LEU A 23 -6.42 -2.09 12.85
CA LEU A 23 -5.26 -2.70 13.53
C LEU A 23 -3.92 -2.12 13.09
N TYR A 24 -3.81 -1.64 11.86
CA TYR A 24 -2.50 -1.33 11.27
C TYR A 24 -2.33 0.09 10.79
N ALA A 25 -3.40 0.83 10.56
CA ALA A 25 -3.31 2.17 9.96
C ALA A 25 -2.43 3.13 10.77
N ALA A 26 -2.56 3.11 12.09
CA ALA A 26 -1.76 3.98 12.96
C ALA A 26 -0.27 3.65 12.89
N ASP A 27 0.07 2.36 12.82
CA ASP A 27 1.47 1.92 12.74
C ASP A 27 2.11 2.36 11.42
N PHE A 28 1.40 2.20 10.30
CA PHE A 28 1.93 2.61 9.00
C PHE A 28 1.99 4.13 8.86
N ALA A 29 1.06 4.86 9.47
CA ALA A 29 1.14 6.31 9.52
C ALA A 29 2.39 6.77 10.29
N ALA A 30 2.73 6.09 11.38
CA ALA A 30 3.95 6.37 12.13
C ALA A 30 5.21 6.09 11.31
N TYR A 31 5.24 5.01 10.55
CA TYR A 31 6.35 4.71 9.64
C TYR A 31 6.50 5.80 8.57
N ALA A 32 5.40 6.23 7.99
CA ALA A 32 5.42 7.30 6.99
C ALA A 32 5.97 8.62 7.58
N ASP A 33 5.59 8.93 8.80
CA ASP A 33 6.06 10.14 9.48
C ASP A 33 7.57 10.18 9.67
N GLU A 34 8.23 9.03 9.79
CA GLU A 34 9.67 8.97 9.92
C GLU A 34 10.40 9.54 8.71
N PHE A 35 9.77 9.55 7.54
CA PHE A 35 10.37 10.09 6.32
C PHE A 35 10.24 11.61 6.18
N ARG A 36 9.54 12.27 7.09
CA ARG A 36 9.34 13.73 7.03
C ARG A 36 10.64 14.52 7.22
N PHE A 37 11.67 13.91 7.82
CA PHE A 37 12.97 14.55 7.97
C PHE A 37 13.63 14.85 6.62
N LEU A 38 13.16 14.25 5.55
CA LEU A 38 13.67 14.50 4.20
C LEU A 38 13.07 15.75 3.56
N ASN A 39 12.21 16.46 4.27
CA ASN A 39 11.67 17.78 3.92
C ASN A 39 10.72 17.83 2.71
N GLY A 40 10.44 16.71 2.10
CA GLY A 40 9.52 16.62 0.98
C GLY A 40 8.14 16.17 1.39
N GLU A 41 7.32 15.89 0.40
CA GLU A 41 6.00 15.30 0.59
C GLU A 41 6.14 13.82 0.96
N VAL A 42 5.34 13.35 1.92
CA VAL A 42 5.28 11.94 2.28
C VAL A 42 3.85 11.44 2.07
N ARG A 43 3.69 10.44 1.24
CA ARG A 43 2.40 9.84 0.94
C ARG A 43 2.43 8.35 1.24
N LEU A 44 1.41 7.88 1.93
CA LEU A 44 1.22 6.46 2.23
C LEU A 44 0.06 5.91 1.39
N TYR A 45 0.31 4.83 0.67
CA TYR A 45 -0.71 4.15 -0.11
C TYR A 45 -0.79 2.68 0.30
N PRO A 46 -1.78 2.29 1.12
CA PRO A 46 -1.96 0.89 1.49
C PRO A 46 -2.76 0.15 0.41
N VAL A 47 -2.31 -1.03 0.04
CA VAL A 47 -3.01 -1.93 -0.87
C VAL A 47 -3.41 -3.16 -0.09
N SER A 48 -4.69 -3.23 0.26
CA SER A 48 -5.24 -4.31 1.08
C SER A 48 -5.73 -5.47 0.23
N ASP A 49 -5.94 -6.60 0.87
CA ASP A 49 -6.58 -7.78 0.29
C ASP A 49 -5.88 -8.28 -0.98
N THR A 50 -4.54 -8.28 -0.97
CA THR A 50 -3.75 -8.71 -2.13
C THR A 50 -3.60 -10.22 -2.15
N LEU A 51 -3.39 -10.79 -3.35
CA LEU A 51 -3.01 -12.17 -3.51
C LEU A 51 -1.60 -12.38 -2.97
N GLN A 52 -1.42 -13.39 -2.14
CA GLN A 52 -0.14 -13.72 -1.55
C GLN A 52 0.53 -14.92 -2.23
N VAL A 53 -0.28 -15.82 -2.80
CA VAL A 53 0.19 -17.03 -3.47
C VAL A 53 -0.72 -17.32 -4.67
N THR A 54 -0.25 -18.11 -5.61
CA THR A 54 -1.02 -18.51 -6.78
C THR A 54 -1.99 -19.66 -6.50
N ASP A 55 -1.66 -20.51 -5.54
CA ASP A 55 -2.46 -21.68 -5.18
C ASP A 55 -2.66 -21.75 -3.67
N TYR A 56 -3.83 -21.33 -3.22
CA TYR A 56 -4.19 -21.31 -1.80
C TYR A 56 -4.51 -22.69 -1.23
N THR A 57 -4.72 -23.70 -2.07
CA THR A 57 -5.02 -25.06 -1.57
C THR A 57 -3.86 -25.67 -0.79
N LYS A 58 -2.65 -25.19 -1.00
CA LYS A 58 -1.45 -25.66 -0.31
C LYS A 58 -1.24 -25.04 1.07
N PHE A 59 -2.09 -24.09 1.46
CA PHE A 59 -1.91 -23.31 2.68
C PHE A 59 -3.18 -23.29 3.50
N ALA A 60 -3.03 -23.39 4.82
CA ALA A 60 -4.16 -23.21 5.74
C ALA A 60 -4.37 -21.70 5.95
N MET A 61 -5.52 -21.20 5.52
CA MET A 61 -5.84 -19.77 5.62
C MET A 61 -7.13 -19.56 6.41
N LYS A 62 -7.00 -19.32 7.69
CA LYS A 62 -8.16 -19.01 8.54
C LYS A 62 -8.56 -17.55 8.33
N GLY A 63 -9.86 -17.31 8.17
CA GLY A 63 -10.40 -15.97 8.04
C GLY A 63 -10.27 -15.36 6.65
N PHE A 64 -9.78 -16.12 5.66
CA PHE A 64 -9.64 -15.66 4.29
C PHE A 64 -10.30 -16.63 3.32
N SER A 65 -10.92 -16.11 2.28
CA SER A 65 -11.52 -16.89 1.19
C SER A 65 -10.68 -16.73 -0.07
N GLU A 66 -10.26 -17.85 -0.67
CA GLU A 66 -9.53 -17.82 -1.94
C GLU A 66 -10.34 -17.13 -3.04
N ALA A 67 -11.65 -17.44 -3.11
CA ALA A 67 -12.53 -16.83 -4.10
C ALA A 67 -12.61 -15.30 -3.94
N GLU A 68 -12.74 -14.82 -2.71
CA GLU A 68 -12.75 -13.39 -2.42
C GLU A 68 -11.41 -12.73 -2.75
N LYS A 69 -10.30 -13.41 -2.49
CA LYS A 69 -8.97 -12.92 -2.82
C LYS A 69 -8.78 -12.78 -4.32
N LYS A 70 -9.19 -13.77 -5.08
CA LYS A 70 -9.12 -13.73 -6.55
C LYS A 70 -10.00 -12.65 -7.13
N LYS A 71 -11.18 -12.46 -6.56
CA LYS A 71 -12.10 -11.40 -6.96
C LYS A 71 -11.50 -10.02 -6.71
N ALA A 72 -10.93 -9.80 -5.53
CA ALA A 72 -10.27 -8.55 -5.19
C ALA A 72 -9.09 -8.27 -6.13
N ASN A 73 -8.31 -9.29 -6.46
CA ASN A 73 -7.20 -9.15 -7.40
C ASN A 73 -7.68 -8.74 -8.79
N ALA A 74 -8.78 -9.31 -9.26
CA ALA A 74 -9.32 -8.99 -10.58
C ALA A 74 -10.01 -7.62 -10.63
N GLU A 75 -10.71 -7.22 -9.57
CA GLU A 75 -11.56 -6.03 -9.57
C GLU A 75 -10.87 -4.79 -8.99
N ARG A 76 -10.04 -4.95 -7.96
CA ARG A 76 -9.46 -3.81 -7.24
C ARG A 76 -7.97 -3.60 -7.49
N PHE A 77 -7.22 -4.67 -7.66
CA PHE A 77 -5.78 -4.55 -7.81
C PHE A 77 -5.37 -3.74 -9.05
N PRO A 78 -6.03 -3.86 -10.20
CA PRO A 78 -5.72 -3.00 -11.34
C PRO A 78 -5.89 -1.50 -11.03
N ALA A 79 -6.92 -1.15 -10.27
CA ALA A 79 -7.11 0.24 -9.83
C ALA A 79 -6.01 0.67 -8.87
N ASP A 80 -5.60 -0.19 -7.96
CA ASP A 80 -4.49 0.08 -7.04
C ASP A 80 -3.18 0.31 -7.79
N LEU A 81 -2.91 -0.48 -8.83
CA LEU A 81 -1.73 -0.29 -9.67
C LEU A 81 -1.77 1.05 -10.39
N GLN A 82 -2.91 1.43 -10.93
CA GLN A 82 -3.08 2.72 -11.60
C GLN A 82 -2.88 3.88 -10.62
N ASN A 83 -3.44 3.78 -9.43
CA ASN A 83 -3.31 4.80 -8.40
C ASN A 83 -1.86 4.91 -7.92
N ALA A 84 -1.16 3.80 -7.78
CA ALA A 84 0.26 3.79 -7.42
C ALA A 84 1.11 4.48 -8.49
N TYR A 85 0.82 4.21 -9.76
CA TYR A 85 1.51 4.87 -10.87
C TYR A 85 1.30 6.39 -10.81
N GLN A 86 0.05 6.81 -10.62
CA GLN A 86 -0.30 8.23 -10.56
C GLN A 86 0.35 8.94 -9.37
N LEU A 87 0.41 8.27 -8.22
CA LEU A 87 1.07 8.82 -7.05
C LEU A 87 2.58 9.00 -7.31
N GLY A 88 3.24 8.00 -7.91
CA GLY A 88 4.64 8.09 -8.27
C GLY A 88 4.92 9.24 -9.23
N ALA A 89 4.08 9.39 -10.24
CA ALA A 89 4.19 10.50 -11.19
C ALA A 89 4.02 11.86 -10.51
N SER A 90 3.07 11.97 -9.59
CA SER A 90 2.83 13.18 -8.81
C SER A 90 4.03 13.55 -7.95
N LEU A 91 4.60 12.58 -7.25
CA LEU A 91 5.77 12.81 -6.40
C LEU A 91 6.99 13.24 -7.22
N SER A 92 7.17 12.66 -8.41
CA SER A 92 8.26 13.01 -9.31
C SER A 92 8.17 14.45 -9.79
N ARG A 93 6.97 14.92 -10.11
CA ARG A 93 6.76 16.31 -10.55
C ARG A 93 7.10 17.35 -9.48
N HIS A 94 6.97 16.97 -8.21
CA HIS A 94 7.25 17.85 -7.08
C HIS A 94 8.66 17.69 -6.51
N ALA A 95 9.44 16.76 -7.05
CA ALA A 95 10.79 16.48 -6.58
C ALA A 95 11.84 17.47 -7.08
N ALA A 96 11.57 18.20 -8.13
CA ALA A 96 12.52 19.15 -8.68
C ALA A 96 12.81 20.30 -7.70
N PRO A 97 14.03 20.77 -7.61
CA PRO A 97 14.36 21.89 -6.75
C PRO A 97 13.70 23.19 -7.20
#